data_c6332f35ab34df652fdc8591e3c0adf0
#
_entry.id   c6332f35ab34df652fdc8591e3c0adf0
#
_cell.length_a   1.000
_cell.length_b   1.000
_cell.length_c   1.000
_cell.angle_alpha   90.00
_cell.angle_beta   90.00
_cell.angle_gamma   90.00
#
_symmetry.space_group_name_H-M   'P 1'
#
loop_
_entity.id
_entity.type
_entity.pdbx_description
1 polymer ?
#
loop_
_entity_poly.entity_id
_entity_poly.type
_entity_poly.pdbx_seq_one_letter_code
_entity_poly.pdbx_strand_id
1 'polypeptide(L)'
;MRKRLVCLVLLSVTIAATGLYHPRSALATTAAGYKSTLLAVGRLGEIDVFDSFLHGQKEEGTEQLWLSLQETKGWSDVYVQNNVWAPGGSTGWHSHPGHSLIIVTAGTVTDYERADCKPHVYKTGMAFVDPGGDHVHILRNEGAIEAKTIAVQLIPADAARRIEVADPGNCHF
;
A
#
# COMPACT_ATOMS: atom_id res chain seq x y z
N MET A 1 -48.10 67.36 23.91
CA MET A 1 -48.20 66.44 22.72
C MET A 1 -46.91 65.65 22.58
N ARG A 2 -46.93 64.38 23.03
CA ARG A 2 -45.73 63.49 22.90
C ARG A 2 -45.84 62.60 21.65
N LYS A 3 -44.94 62.81 20.69
CA LYS A 3 -44.82 61.96 19.50
C LYS A 3 -44.11 60.66 19.89
N ARG A 4 -44.82 59.53 19.76
CA ARG A 4 -44.21 58.20 19.89
C ARG A 4 -43.58 57.79 18.56
N LEU A 5 -42.29 57.59 18.57
CA LEU A 5 -41.52 57.04 17.43
C LEU A 5 -41.64 55.52 17.50
N VAL A 6 -42.29 54.94 16.50
CA VAL A 6 -42.37 53.47 16.35
C VAL A 6 -41.16 53.03 15.49
N CYS A 7 -40.24 52.31 16.14
CA CYS A 7 -39.09 51.69 15.44
C CYS A 7 -39.54 50.33 14.92
N LEU A 8 -39.68 50.25 13.58
CA LEU A 8 -39.88 48.96 12.92
C LEU A 8 -38.53 48.24 12.82
N VAL A 9 -38.36 47.13 13.53
CA VAL A 9 -37.23 46.22 13.41
C VAL A 9 -37.56 45.23 12.29
N LEU A 10 -36.93 45.35 11.15
CA LEU A 10 -36.97 44.38 10.05
C LEU A 10 -36.04 43.21 10.42
N LEU A 11 -36.61 42.06 10.80
CA LEU A 11 -35.87 40.81 11.04
C LEU A 11 -35.61 40.12 9.68
N SER A 12 -34.42 40.27 9.14
CA SER A 12 -34.00 39.54 7.95
C SER A 12 -33.59 38.11 8.35
N VAL A 13 -34.41 37.14 7.98
CA VAL A 13 -34.11 35.71 8.13
C VAL A 13 -33.21 35.29 6.96
N THR A 14 -31.91 35.18 7.21
CA THR A 14 -30.98 34.55 6.29
C THR A 14 -31.10 33.03 6.45
N ILE A 15 -31.73 32.37 5.47
CA ILE A 15 -31.74 30.92 5.36
C ILE A 15 -30.35 30.51 4.84
N ALA A 16 -29.46 30.08 5.74
CA ALA A 16 -28.24 29.43 5.38
C ALA A 16 -28.59 28.02 4.85
N ALA A 17 -28.51 27.83 3.53
CA ALA A 17 -28.56 26.51 2.91
C ALA A 17 -27.30 25.74 3.30
N THR A 18 -27.32 25.04 4.42
CA THR A 18 -26.31 24.03 4.74
C THR A 18 -26.50 22.85 3.80
N GLY A 19 -25.81 22.89 2.66
CA GLY A 19 -25.67 21.72 1.81
C GLY A 19 -25.11 20.59 2.66
N LEU A 20 -25.91 19.55 2.87
CA LEU A 20 -25.47 18.32 3.52
C LEU A 20 -24.40 17.69 2.61
N TYR A 21 -23.14 18.01 2.89
CA TYR A 21 -22.01 17.33 2.30
C TYR A 21 -22.03 15.91 2.89
N HIS A 22 -22.67 14.99 2.18
CA HIS A 22 -22.55 13.57 2.48
C HIS A 22 -21.22 13.13 1.90
N PRO A 23 -20.19 12.82 2.72
CA PRO A 23 -19.00 12.19 2.19
C PRO A 23 -19.47 10.88 1.55
N ARG A 24 -19.31 10.74 0.24
CA ARG A 24 -19.45 9.45 -0.42
C ARG A 24 -18.42 8.55 0.24
N SER A 25 -18.88 7.56 1.01
CA SER A 25 -18.02 6.48 1.47
C SER A 25 -17.46 5.82 0.21
N ALA A 26 -16.21 6.14 -0.12
CA ALA A 26 -15.54 5.48 -1.21
C ALA A 26 -15.43 4.00 -0.85
N LEU A 27 -16.04 3.15 -1.66
CA LEU A 27 -15.97 1.69 -1.45
C LEU A 27 -14.53 1.23 -1.69
N ALA A 28 -14.07 0.30 -0.87
CA ALA A 28 -12.79 -0.36 -1.07
C ALA A 28 -12.76 -0.99 -2.47
N THR A 29 -11.62 -0.87 -3.16
CA THR A 29 -11.46 -1.43 -4.49
C THR A 29 -11.22 -2.93 -4.40
N THR A 30 -11.99 -3.70 -5.16
CA THR A 30 -11.89 -5.16 -5.16
C THR A 30 -10.78 -5.61 -6.12
N ALA A 31 -10.03 -6.65 -5.73
CA ALA A 31 -9.11 -7.33 -6.62
C ALA A 31 -9.85 -7.94 -7.82
N ALA A 32 -9.28 -7.84 -9.00
CA ALA A 32 -9.83 -8.39 -10.24
C ALA A 32 -8.74 -9.14 -11.02
N GLY A 33 -9.05 -10.35 -11.52
CA GLY A 33 -8.05 -11.16 -12.23
C GLY A 33 -6.80 -11.48 -11.42
N TYR A 34 -6.88 -11.45 -10.10
CA TYR A 34 -5.79 -11.68 -9.15
C TYR A 34 -6.12 -12.83 -8.20
N LYS A 35 -5.13 -13.65 -7.91
CA LYS A 35 -5.24 -14.74 -6.94
C LYS A 35 -3.96 -14.83 -6.10
N SER A 36 -4.10 -14.84 -4.79
CA SER A 36 -3.04 -15.17 -3.84
C SER A 36 -3.25 -16.56 -3.27
N THR A 37 -2.17 -17.34 -3.20
CA THR A 37 -2.15 -18.66 -2.59
C THR A 37 -1.08 -18.68 -1.51
N LEU A 38 -1.48 -18.99 -0.28
CA LEU A 38 -0.56 -19.13 0.84
C LEU A 38 0.23 -20.42 0.69
N LEU A 39 1.56 -20.33 0.73
CA LEU A 39 2.47 -21.46 0.63
C LEU A 39 2.96 -21.92 2.00
N ALA A 40 3.26 -20.97 2.90
CA ALA A 40 3.74 -21.25 4.25
C ALA A 40 3.39 -20.11 5.21
N VAL A 41 3.29 -20.45 6.49
CA VAL A 41 3.14 -19.51 7.60
C VAL A 41 4.10 -19.93 8.71
N GLY A 42 4.76 -18.95 9.32
CA GLY A 42 5.57 -19.15 10.52
C GLY A 42 5.34 -18.02 11.52
N ARG A 43 5.60 -18.30 12.78
CA ARG A 43 5.55 -17.29 13.85
C ARG A 43 6.94 -17.12 14.44
N LEU A 44 7.37 -15.86 14.58
CA LEU A 44 8.64 -15.46 15.18
C LEU A 44 8.37 -14.71 16.49
N GLY A 45 9.27 -14.89 17.47
CA GLY A 45 9.37 -13.98 18.60
C GLY A 45 9.94 -12.63 18.20
N GLU A 46 10.48 -11.91 19.16
CA GLU A 46 11.19 -10.64 18.86
C GLU A 46 12.37 -10.91 17.94
N ILE A 47 12.54 -10.06 16.96
CA ILE A 47 13.67 -10.06 16.03
C ILE A 47 14.60 -8.92 16.45
N ASP A 48 15.88 -9.23 16.56
CA ASP A 48 16.95 -8.26 16.79
C ASP A 48 18.16 -8.75 16.01
N VAL A 49 18.23 -8.33 14.75
CA VAL A 49 19.29 -8.75 13.81
C VAL A 49 19.96 -7.52 13.23
N PHE A 50 21.26 -7.48 13.40
CA PHE A 50 22.13 -6.53 12.73
C PHE A 50 23.23 -7.29 12.00
N ASP A 51 23.28 -7.16 10.69
CA ASP A 51 24.32 -7.71 9.85
C ASP A 51 25.05 -6.63 9.06
N SER A 52 26.35 -6.78 8.92
CA SER A 52 27.15 -5.92 8.07
C SER A 52 28.15 -6.73 7.26
N PHE A 53 28.25 -6.45 5.97
CA PHE A 53 29.17 -7.12 5.08
C PHE A 53 29.86 -6.11 4.17
N LEU A 54 31.21 -6.14 4.15
CA LEU A 54 32.00 -5.39 3.18
C LEU A 54 32.24 -6.26 1.97
N HIS A 55 31.69 -5.87 0.83
CA HIS A 55 31.86 -6.55 -0.45
C HIS A 55 32.65 -5.64 -1.40
N GLY A 56 33.67 -6.20 -2.05
CA GLY A 56 34.47 -5.52 -3.06
C GLY A 56 35.91 -6.00 -3.05
N GLN A 57 36.57 -5.88 -4.19
CA GLN A 57 38.01 -6.12 -4.31
C GLN A 57 38.73 -4.83 -3.90
N LYS A 58 39.85 -4.97 -3.17
CA LYS A 58 40.65 -3.84 -2.63
C LYS A 58 41.26 -2.91 -3.70
N GLU A 59 41.02 -3.19 -4.97
CA GLU A 59 41.51 -2.35 -6.06
C GLU A 59 40.46 -1.33 -6.47
N GLU A 60 40.78 -0.06 -6.32
CA GLU A 60 40.09 1.14 -6.80
C GLU A 60 38.87 1.67 -6.02
N GLY A 61 38.81 1.56 -4.70
CA GLY A 61 37.82 2.33 -3.92
C GLY A 61 36.36 1.96 -4.14
N THR A 62 36.08 0.72 -4.58
CA THR A 62 34.75 0.19 -4.87
C THR A 62 34.20 -0.70 -3.76
N GLU A 63 34.68 -0.56 -2.53
CA GLU A 63 34.12 -1.28 -1.38
C GLU A 63 32.68 -0.86 -1.17
N GLN A 64 31.73 -1.80 -1.29
CA GLN A 64 30.33 -1.59 -0.98
C GLN A 64 30.02 -2.17 0.39
N LEU A 65 29.57 -1.33 1.29
CA LEU A 65 29.05 -1.77 2.58
C LEU A 65 27.60 -2.21 2.41
N TRP A 66 27.34 -3.48 2.68
CA TRP A 66 25.97 -3.98 2.85
C TRP A 66 25.63 -3.98 4.35
N LEU A 67 24.52 -3.34 4.69
CA LEU A 67 23.98 -3.31 6.06
C LEU A 67 22.55 -3.85 6.06
N SER A 68 22.24 -4.69 7.03
CA SER A 68 20.89 -5.14 7.31
C SER A 68 20.58 -4.93 8.77
N LEU A 69 19.48 -4.25 9.05
CA LEU A 69 18.94 -4.06 10.38
C LEU A 69 17.48 -4.47 10.38
N GLN A 70 17.12 -5.41 11.24
CA GLN A 70 15.75 -5.78 11.47
C GLN A 70 15.47 -5.92 12.96
N GLU A 71 14.56 -5.10 13.46
CA GLU A 71 14.14 -5.12 14.86
C GLU A 71 12.61 -5.16 14.93
N THR A 72 12.07 -6.08 15.73
CA THR A 72 10.65 -6.11 16.08
C THR A 72 10.48 -6.22 17.58
N LYS A 73 9.48 -5.53 18.12
CA LYS A 73 9.04 -5.71 19.50
C LYS A 73 7.72 -6.48 19.50
N GLY A 74 7.73 -7.62 20.21
CA GLY A 74 6.61 -8.57 20.22
C GLY A 74 6.67 -9.60 19.09
N TRP A 75 5.63 -10.41 19.02
CA TRP A 75 5.54 -11.53 18.07
C TRP A 75 5.20 -11.04 16.65
N SER A 76 5.74 -11.73 15.67
CA SER A 76 5.49 -11.47 14.25
C SER A 76 5.05 -12.74 13.52
N ASP A 77 4.18 -12.60 12.54
CA ASP A 77 3.83 -13.66 11.60
C ASP A 77 4.53 -13.43 10.26
N VAL A 78 5.13 -14.51 9.73
CA VAL A 78 5.74 -14.55 8.41
C VAL A 78 4.86 -15.37 7.49
N TYR A 79 4.49 -14.78 6.35
CA TYR A 79 3.69 -15.44 5.32
C TYR A 79 4.49 -15.53 4.02
N VAL A 80 4.55 -16.72 3.44
CA VAL A 80 5.07 -16.92 2.08
C VAL A 80 3.90 -17.21 1.17
N GLN A 81 3.76 -16.43 0.10
CA GLN A 81 2.64 -16.56 -0.82
C GLN A 81 3.06 -16.48 -2.28
N ASN A 82 2.34 -17.20 -3.11
CA ASN A 82 2.38 -17.09 -4.56
C ASN A 82 1.20 -16.25 -5.03
N ASN A 83 1.48 -15.22 -5.81
CA ASN A 83 0.48 -14.34 -6.38
C ASN A 83 0.48 -14.48 -7.89
N VAL A 84 -0.71 -14.45 -8.48
CA VAL A 84 -0.91 -14.63 -9.92
C VAL A 84 -1.89 -13.57 -10.41
N TRP A 85 -1.55 -12.89 -11.49
CA TRP A 85 -2.41 -11.92 -12.17
C TRP A 85 -2.63 -12.36 -13.62
N ALA A 86 -3.88 -12.51 -14.03
CA ALA A 86 -4.23 -12.55 -15.44
C ALA A 86 -3.87 -11.23 -16.14
N PRO A 87 -3.75 -11.18 -17.46
CA PRO A 87 -3.65 -9.91 -18.19
C PRO A 87 -4.77 -8.94 -17.79
N GLY A 88 -4.43 -7.70 -17.49
CA GLY A 88 -5.35 -6.68 -16.95
C GLY A 88 -5.72 -6.87 -15.48
N GLY A 89 -5.20 -7.88 -14.80
CA GLY A 89 -5.48 -8.15 -13.39
C GLY A 89 -4.92 -7.10 -12.45
N SER A 90 -5.57 -6.94 -11.30
CA SER A 90 -5.24 -5.93 -10.28
C SER A 90 -5.50 -6.45 -8.88
N THR A 91 -4.65 -6.04 -7.93
CA THR A 91 -4.89 -6.32 -6.50
C THR A 91 -6.02 -5.49 -5.90
N GLY A 92 -6.46 -4.39 -6.55
CA GLY A 92 -7.18 -3.32 -5.87
C GLY A 92 -6.26 -2.53 -4.92
N TRP A 93 -6.70 -1.34 -4.52
CA TRP A 93 -5.96 -0.48 -3.58
C TRP A 93 -5.95 -1.07 -2.18
N HIS A 94 -4.77 -1.16 -1.59
CA HIS A 94 -4.60 -1.76 -0.26
C HIS A 94 -3.31 -1.30 0.41
N SER A 95 -3.19 -1.64 1.69
CA SER A 95 -1.96 -1.56 2.47
C SER A 95 -1.77 -2.84 3.30
N HIS A 96 -0.66 -2.91 4.01
CA HIS A 96 -0.30 -4.02 4.92
C HIS A 96 0.21 -3.47 6.25
N PRO A 97 0.00 -4.13 7.39
CA PRO A 97 0.50 -3.67 8.69
C PRO A 97 2.02 -3.81 8.85
N GLY A 98 2.68 -4.49 7.92
CA GLY A 98 4.14 -4.66 7.88
C GLY A 98 4.62 -4.88 6.46
N HIS A 99 5.92 -4.98 6.28
CA HIS A 99 6.56 -5.00 4.97
C HIS A 99 6.50 -6.37 4.27
N SER A 100 6.69 -6.35 2.95
CA SER A 100 6.83 -7.54 2.13
C SER A 100 8.03 -7.43 1.20
N LEU A 101 8.79 -8.52 1.07
CA LEU A 101 9.82 -8.71 0.05
C LEU A 101 9.20 -9.49 -1.11
N ILE A 102 9.23 -8.93 -2.31
CA ILE A 102 8.49 -9.45 -3.45
C ILE A 102 9.44 -9.69 -4.62
N ILE A 103 9.37 -10.89 -5.22
CA ILE A 103 10.17 -11.26 -6.40
C ILE A 103 9.20 -11.58 -7.54
N VAL A 104 9.38 -10.97 -8.70
CA VAL A 104 8.62 -11.30 -9.92
C VAL A 104 9.21 -12.57 -10.55
N THR A 105 8.40 -13.63 -10.60
CA THR A 105 8.80 -14.95 -11.12
C THR A 105 8.35 -15.19 -12.55
N ALA A 106 7.35 -14.45 -13.03
CA ALA A 106 6.90 -14.48 -14.43
C ALA A 106 6.21 -13.17 -14.81
N GLY A 107 6.30 -12.80 -16.09
CA GLY A 107 5.62 -11.62 -16.63
C GLY A 107 6.16 -10.29 -16.10
N THR A 108 5.24 -9.35 -15.94
CA THR A 108 5.54 -7.99 -15.48
C THR A 108 4.44 -7.53 -14.51
N VAL A 109 4.83 -6.92 -13.41
CA VAL A 109 3.92 -6.29 -12.46
C VAL A 109 4.26 -4.81 -12.39
N THR A 110 3.24 -3.95 -12.47
CA THR A 110 3.36 -2.50 -12.27
C THR A 110 2.76 -2.14 -10.91
N ASP A 111 3.54 -1.46 -10.10
CA ASP A 111 3.11 -0.90 -8.83
C ASP A 111 2.83 0.59 -8.99
N TYR A 112 1.70 1.03 -8.45
CA TYR A 112 1.30 2.43 -8.36
C TYR A 112 1.05 2.78 -6.91
N GLU A 113 1.76 3.77 -6.41
CA GLU A 113 1.56 4.31 -5.07
C GLU A 113 0.49 5.40 -5.08
N ARG A 114 -0.35 5.42 -4.04
CA ARG A 114 -1.37 6.46 -3.87
C ARG A 114 -0.80 7.88 -3.90
N ALA A 115 0.44 8.04 -3.45
CA ALA A 115 1.06 9.35 -3.25
C ALA A 115 1.27 10.12 -4.56
N ASP A 116 1.69 9.44 -5.64
CA ASP A 116 2.09 10.12 -6.88
C ASP A 116 1.63 9.44 -8.17
N CYS A 117 1.04 8.24 -8.07
CA CYS A 117 0.55 7.45 -9.22
C CYS A 117 1.58 7.18 -10.30
N LYS A 118 2.87 7.19 -9.95
CA LYS A 118 3.90 6.84 -10.91
C LYS A 118 4.00 5.33 -11.08
N PRO A 119 4.14 4.83 -12.32
CA PRO A 119 4.33 3.42 -12.57
C PRO A 119 5.75 2.97 -12.19
N HIS A 120 5.84 2.02 -11.28
CA HIS A 120 7.06 1.29 -10.96
C HIS A 120 6.95 -0.11 -11.56
N VAL A 121 7.69 -0.37 -12.64
CA VAL A 121 7.55 -1.58 -13.46
C VAL A 121 8.60 -2.61 -13.09
N TYR A 122 8.15 -3.78 -12.64
CA TYR A 122 9.01 -4.90 -12.25
C TYR A 122 8.80 -6.10 -13.18
N LYS A 123 9.88 -6.55 -13.82
CA LYS A 123 9.90 -7.68 -14.75
C LYS A 123 10.41 -8.95 -14.06
N THR A 124 10.21 -10.10 -14.69
CA THR A 124 10.76 -11.38 -14.23
C THR A 124 12.23 -11.26 -13.83
N GLY A 125 12.56 -11.74 -12.63
CA GLY A 125 13.88 -11.66 -12.00
C GLY A 125 14.13 -10.39 -11.19
N MET A 126 13.26 -9.38 -11.26
CA MET A 126 13.35 -8.19 -10.41
C MET A 126 12.67 -8.45 -9.07
N ALA A 127 13.11 -7.72 -8.04
CA ALA A 127 12.51 -7.71 -6.74
C ALA A 127 12.23 -6.28 -6.27
N PHE A 128 11.26 -6.13 -5.36
CA PHE A 128 10.94 -4.87 -4.73
C PHE A 128 10.44 -5.08 -3.31
N VAL A 129 10.37 -4.00 -2.55
CA VAL A 129 9.86 -3.97 -1.18
C VAL A 129 8.56 -3.19 -1.16
N ASP A 130 7.51 -3.80 -0.62
CA ASP A 130 6.35 -3.06 -0.13
C ASP A 130 6.63 -2.73 1.36
N PRO A 131 6.79 -1.46 1.73
CA PRO A 131 7.17 -1.09 3.09
C PRO A 131 6.07 -1.32 4.12
N GLY A 132 4.82 -1.49 3.70
CA GLY A 132 3.68 -1.61 4.62
C GLY A 132 3.35 -0.32 5.37
N GLY A 133 2.65 -0.42 6.51
CA GLY A 133 2.19 0.73 7.27
C GLY A 133 1.17 1.56 6.49
N ASP A 134 1.41 2.87 6.39
CA ASP A 134 0.54 3.81 5.66
C ASP A 134 0.77 3.81 4.14
N HIS A 135 1.64 2.95 3.64
CA HIS A 135 1.92 2.80 2.21
C HIS A 135 0.74 2.12 1.52
N VAL A 136 -0.04 2.93 0.81
CA VAL A 136 -1.19 2.46 0.04
C VAL A 136 -0.83 2.37 -1.43
N HIS A 137 -1.03 1.20 -2.01
CA HIS A 137 -0.65 0.90 -3.38
C HIS A 137 -1.64 -0.03 -4.09
N ILE A 138 -1.44 -0.19 -5.39
CA ILE A 138 -2.13 -1.15 -6.25
C ILE A 138 -1.13 -1.81 -7.19
N LEU A 139 -1.11 -3.12 -7.22
CA LEU A 139 -0.31 -3.90 -8.18
C LEU A 139 -1.19 -4.33 -9.36
N ARG A 140 -0.68 -4.14 -10.57
CA ARG A 140 -1.39 -4.43 -11.82
C ARG A 140 -0.51 -5.27 -12.76
N ASN A 141 -1.15 -6.14 -13.52
CA ASN A 141 -0.55 -6.75 -14.70
C ASN A 141 -1.05 -6.04 -15.94
N GLU A 142 -0.27 -5.13 -16.47
CA GLU A 142 -0.58 -4.37 -17.69
C GLU A 142 -0.02 -5.04 -18.95
N GLY A 143 0.59 -6.22 -18.79
CA GLY A 143 1.11 -7.04 -19.87
C GLY A 143 0.04 -7.92 -20.52
N ALA A 144 0.44 -8.59 -21.61
CA ALA A 144 -0.43 -9.48 -22.39
C ALA A 144 -0.38 -10.95 -21.91
N ILE A 145 0.48 -11.28 -20.96
CA ILE A 145 0.64 -12.63 -20.41
C ILE A 145 0.43 -12.62 -18.91
N GLU A 146 0.21 -13.79 -18.32
CA GLU A 146 0.11 -13.96 -16.87
C GLU A 146 1.38 -13.47 -16.15
N ALA A 147 1.21 -12.73 -15.06
CA ALA A 147 2.28 -12.32 -14.17
C ALA A 147 2.23 -13.10 -12.86
N LYS A 148 3.40 -13.38 -12.28
CA LYS A 148 3.53 -14.10 -11.01
C LYS A 148 4.58 -13.46 -10.12
N THR A 149 4.32 -13.53 -8.79
CA THR A 149 5.31 -13.17 -7.78
C THR A 149 5.31 -14.19 -6.65
N ILE A 150 6.46 -14.29 -5.99
CA ILE A 150 6.56 -14.82 -4.63
C ILE A 150 6.74 -13.62 -3.70
N ALA A 151 5.95 -13.57 -2.64
CA ALA A 151 6.06 -12.54 -1.59
C ALA A 151 6.32 -13.21 -0.25
N VAL A 152 7.25 -12.62 0.51
CA VAL A 152 7.50 -12.92 1.92
C VAL A 152 7.06 -11.70 2.72
N GLN A 153 5.97 -11.83 3.46
CA GLN A 153 5.38 -10.77 4.26
C GLN A 153 5.67 -10.98 5.74
N LEU A 154 6.17 -9.95 6.42
CA LEU A 154 6.37 -9.92 7.87
C LEU A 154 5.43 -8.88 8.47
N ILE A 155 4.57 -9.30 9.38
CA ILE A 155 3.56 -8.44 10.02
C ILE A 155 3.46 -8.72 11.51
N PRO A 156 2.90 -7.80 12.33
CA PRO A 156 2.57 -8.10 13.71
C PRO A 156 1.70 -9.36 13.81
N ALA A 157 1.98 -10.20 14.80
CA ALA A 157 1.22 -11.43 14.99
C ALA A 157 -0.28 -11.16 15.13
N ASP A 158 -1.08 -12.04 14.53
CA ASP A 158 -2.55 -11.99 14.53
C ASP A 158 -3.17 -10.74 13.85
N ALA A 159 -2.35 -9.89 13.19
CA ALA A 159 -2.85 -8.76 12.42
C ALA A 159 -3.49 -9.20 11.09
N ALA A 160 -4.43 -8.39 10.60
CA ALA A 160 -4.98 -8.58 9.26
C ALA A 160 -3.87 -8.42 8.22
N ARG A 161 -3.68 -9.43 7.36
CA ARG A 161 -2.59 -9.44 6.37
C ARG A 161 -2.70 -8.35 5.31
N ARG A 162 -3.91 -7.87 5.08
CA ARG A 162 -4.24 -6.90 4.05
C ARG A 162 -5.34 -5.98 4.56
N ILE A 163 -5.20 -4.70 4.28
CA ILE A 163 -6.16 -3.65 4.63
C ILE A 163 -6.67 -3.06 3.32
N GLU A 164 -7.94 -3.29 3.02
CA GLU A 164 -8.57 -2.76 1.81
C GLU A 164 -8.75 -1.26 1.91
N VAL A 165 -8.42 -0.55 0.83
CA VAL A 165 -8.50 0.91 0.76
C VAL A 165 -9.36 1.32 -0.43
N ALA A 166 -10.05 2.43 -0.27
CA ALA A 166 -10.81 3.04 -1.36
C ALA A 166 -9.87 3.60 -2.43
N ASP A 167 -10.36 3.65 -3.68
CA ASP A 167 -9.65 4.32 -4.76
C ASP A 167 -9.38 5.78 -4.37
N PRO A 168 -8.13 6.24 -4.39
CA PRO A 168 -7.79 7.64 -4.08
C PRO A 168 -8.32 8.62 -5.13
N GLY A 169 -8.69 8.14 -6.32
CA GLY A 169 -9.27 8.94 -7.40
C GLY A 169 -8.29 9.84 -8.13
N ASN A 170 -7.00 9.72 -7.86
CA ASN A 170 -5.94 10.52 -8.48
C ASN A 170 -5.11 9.75 -9.52
N CYS A 171 -5.31 8.44 -9.64
CA CYS A 171 -4.64 7.61 -10.63
C CYS A 171 -5.59 7.27 -11.78
N HIS A 172 -5.12 7.46 -13.01
CA HIS A 172 -5.89 7.22 -14.23
C HIS A 172 -5.18 6.15 -15.06
N PHE A 173 -5.72 4.93 -15.08
CA PHE A 173 -5.27 3.79 -15.87
C PHE A 173 -6.42 2.94 -16.41
#